data_f948c8e45da48d30c4fc42612a8beb03
#
_entry.id   f948c8e45da48d30c4fc42612a8beb03
#
_cell.length_a   1.000
_cell.length_b   1.000
_cell.length_c   1.000
_cell.angle_alpha   90.00
_cell.angle_beta   90.00
_cell.angle_gamma   90.00
#
_symmetry.space_group_name_H-M   'P 1'
#
loop_
_entity.id
_entity.type
_entity.pdbx_description
1 polymer ?
#
loop_
_entity_poly.entity_id
_entity_poly.type
_entity_poly.pdbx_seq_one_letter_code
_entity_poly.pdbx_strand_id
1 'polypeptide(L)'
;MNKTFCFKPWTEIYSHFGKVGPCCVNYEHFTGSLDEYARSSELKELKKYFLEGKKHSSCIACWETEKSGVKSLRQLDTIRAKSLKTISISLNNKCNFKCRMCNPADSSAWAKDIEACKIRELPPTQTIEAYDKVDWIIK
;
A
#
# COMPACT_ATOMS: atom_id res chain seq x y z
N MET A 1 -13.67 -7.67 20.82
CA MET A 1 -13.15 -7.62 19.45
C MET A 1 -11.87 -8.44 19.41
N ASN A 2 -11.70 -9.27 18.40
CA ASN A 2 -10.55 -10.16 18.24
C ASN A 2 -9.23 -9.34 18.20
N LYS A 3 -8.21 -9.76 18.96
CA LYS A 3 -6.92 -9.05 19.06
C LYS A 3 -6.14 -8.95 17.73
N THR A 4 -6.43 -9.83 16.78
CA THR A 4 -5.78 -9.85 15.46
C THR A 4 -6.54 -9.07 14.40
N PHE A 5 -7.74 -8.58 14.69
CA PHE A 5 -8.60 -7.91 13.71
C PHE A 5 -7.99 -6.60 13.20
N CYS A 6 -8.07 -6.39 11.88
CA CYS A 6 -7.68 -5.16 11.21
C CYS A 6 -8.83 -4.66 10.33
N PHE A 7 -9.17 -3.38 10.40
CA PHE A 7 -10.23 -2.80 9.57
C PHE A 7 -9.76 -2.46 8.14
N LYS A 8 -8.46 -2.28 7.93
CA LYS A 8 -7.89 -1.86 6.64
C LYS A 8 -8.43 -2.62 5.41
N PRO A 9 -8.53 -3.96 5.41
CA PRO A 9 -9.08 -4.69 4.26
C PRO A 9 -10.53 -4.33 3.89
N TRP A 10 -11.28 -3.69 4.79
CA TRP A 10 -12.65 -3.23 4.52
C TRP A 10 -12.73 -1.75 4.21
N THR A 11 -11.77 -0.96 4.71
CA THR A 11 -11.87 0.50 4.73
C THR A 11 -10.92 1.18 3.77
N GLU A 12 -9.87 0.50 3.34
CA GLU A 12 -8.81 1.10 2.53
C GLU A 12 -8.46 0.21 1.33
N ILE A 13 -8.16 0.87 0.21
CA ILE A 13 -7.39 0.30 -0.90
C ILE A 13 -6.17 1.20 -1.09
N TYR A 14 -5.00 0.59 -1.10
CA TYR A 14 -3.73 1.25 -1.33
C TYR A 14 -3.16 0.80 -2.66
N SER A 15 -2.76 1.74 -3.50
CA SER A 15 -2.09 1.47 -4.77
C SER A 15 -0.80 2.25 -4.87
N HIS A 16 0.28 1.56 -5.13
CA HIS A 16 1.59 2.14 -5.31
C HIS A 16 2.26 1.53 -6.54
N PHE A 17 2.43 2.35 -7.57
CA PHE A 17 3.02 1.94 -8.86
C PHE A 17 2.42 0.64 -9.42
N GLY A 18 1.09 0.59 -9.52
CA GLY A 18 0.36 -0.55 -10.08
C GLY A 18 0.27 -1.78 -9.18
N LYS A 19 0.86 -1.72 -7.98
CA LYS A 19 0.70 -2.75 -6.95
C LYS A 19 -0.41 -2.36 -6.01
N VAL A 20 -1.40 -3.20 -5.85
CA VAL A 20 -2.59 -2.93 -5.05
C VAL A 20 -2.62 -3.79 -3.80
N GLY A 21 -3.05 -3.22 -2.69
CA GLY A 21 -3.14 -3.93 -1.42
C GLY A 21 -4.13 -3.28 -0.45
N PRO A 22 -4.31 -3.87 0.74
CA PRO A 22 -5.25 -3.36 1.75
C PRO A 22 -4.68 -2.19 2.55
N CYS A 23 -3.37 -1.95 2.47
CA CYS A 23 -2.67 -0.86 3.14
C CYS A 23 -1.21 -0.76 2.68
N CYS A 24 -0.54 0.34 3.04
CA CYS A 24 0.84 0.66 2.62
C CYS A 24 1.93 -0.27 3.21
N VAL A 25 1.64 -1.04 4.25
CA VAL A 25 2.61 -1.95 4.90
C VAL A 25 2.29 -3.43 4.66
N ASN A 26 1.42 -3.73 3.71
CA ASN A 26 1.16 -5.11 3.30
C ASN A 26 2.26 -5.59 2.35
N TYR A 27 2.81 -6.78 2.58
CA TYR A 27 3.92 -7.32 1.76
C TYR A 27 3.46 -8.07 0.51
N GLU A 28 2.23 -8.54 0.50
CA GLU A 28 1.65 -9.20 -0.67
C GLU A 28 0.85 -8.18 -1.47
N HIS A 29 1.23 -7.99 -2.73
CA HIS A 29 0.59 -7.04 -3.61
C HIS A 29 -0.11 -7.76 -4.75
N PHE A 30 -1.32 -7.35 -5.01
CA PHE A 30 -2.07 -7.73 -6.19
C PHE A 30 -1.63 -6.88 -7.39
N THR A 31 -1.47 -7.50 -8.55
CA THR A 31 -1.19 -6.80 -9.81
C THR A 31 -2.47 -6.77 -10.64
N GLY A 32 -3.01 -5.59 -10.88
CA GLY A 32 -4.26 -5.39 -11.59
C GLY A 32 -4.93 -4.08 -11.19
N SER A 33 -6.15 -3.87 -11.63
CA SER A 33 -6.93 -2.68 -11.31
C SER A 33 -7.44 -2.71 -9.85
N LEU A 34 -7.81 -1.55 -9.32
CA LEU A 34 -8.42 -1.44 -7.98
C LEU A 34 -9.74 -2.22 -7.90
N ASP A 35 -10.51 -2.22 -8.98
CA ASP A 35 -11.78 -2.92 -9.05
C ASP A 35 -11.60 -4.44 -9.06
N GLU A 36 -10.61 -4.96 -9.79
CA GLU A 36 -10.22 -6.36 -9.75
C GLU A 36 -9.76 -6.76 -8.36
N TYR A 37 -8.93 -5.95 -7.72
CA TYR A 37 -8.50 -6.19 -6.34
C TYR A 37 -9.69 -6.23 -5.37
N ALA A 38 -10.61 -5.28 -5.47
CA ALA A 38 -11.78 -5.22 -4.59
C ALA A 38 -12.64 -6.50 -4.64
N ARG A 39 -12.60 -7.22 -5.76
CA ARG A 39 -13.34 -8.49 -5.98
C ARG A 39 -12.46 -9.72 -5.84
N SER A 40 -11.16 -9.57 -5.66
CA SER A 40 -10.18 -10.66 -5.68
C SER A 40 -10.40 -11.71 -4.59
N SER A 41 -9.88 -12.91 -4.85
CA SER A 41 -9.80 -14.01 -3.89
C SER A 41 -8.87 -13.67 -2.73
N GLU A 42 -7.78 -12.99 -3.01
CA GLU A 42 -6.74 -12.60 -2.06
C GLU A 42 -7.32 -11.67 -0.99
N LEU A 43 -8.07 -10.65 -1.39
CA LEU A 43 -8.73 -9.76 -0.43
C LEU A 43 -9.81 -10.49 0.39
N LYS A 44 -10.56 -11.40 -0.23
CA LYS A 44 -11.57 -12.23 0.47
C LYS A 44 -10.91 -13.14 1.48
N GLU A 45 -9.81 -13.80 1.12
CA GLU A 45 -9.05 -14.68 2.01
C GLU A 45 -8.49 -13.89 3.19
N LEU A 46 -7.85 -12.75 2.96
CA LEU A 46 -7.33 -11.88 4.00
C LEU A 46 -8.43 -11.45 5.00
N LYS A 47 -9.60 -11.07 4.49
CA LYS A 47 -10.77 -10.75 5.32
C LYS A 47 -11.21 -11.94 6.18
N LYS A 48 -11.23 -13.15 5.61
CA LYS A 48 -11.57 -14.40 6.30
C LYS A 48 -10.59 -14.66 7.45
N TYR A 49 -9.27 -14.54 7.22
CA TYR A 49 -8.27 -14.70 8.28
C TYR A 49 -8.53 -13.79 9.48
N PHE A 50 -8.83 -12.52 9.25
CA PHE A 50 -9.11 -11.59 10.34
C PHE A 50 -10.42 -11.88 11.07
N LEU A 51 -11.45 -12.34 10.37
CA LEU A 51 -12.71 -12.76 11.00
C LEU A 51 -12.52 -14.01 11.88
N GLU A 52 -11.67 -14.94 11.45
CA GLU A 52 -11.33 -16.16 12.21
C GLU A 52 -10.32 -15.91 13.34
N GLY A 53 -9.83 -14.70 13.52
CA GLY A 53 -8.86 -14.39 14.55
C GLY A 53 -7.45 -14.84 14.26
N LYS A 54 -7.14 -15.11 13.02
CA LYS A 54 -5.81 -15.56 12.56
C LYS A 54 -4.95 -14.39 12.14
N LYS A 55 -3.63 -14.59 12.20
CA LYS A 55 -2.63 -13.67 11.65
C LYS A 55 -2.32 -14.06 10.21
N HIS A 56 -2.38 -13.13 9.28
CA HIS A 56 -1.97 -13.35 7.91
C HIS A 56 -0.49 -13.00 7.71
N SER A 57 0.24 -13.78 6.89
CA SER A 57 1.67 -13.60 6.63
C SER A 57 2.01 -12.25 6.01
N SER A 58 1.18 -11.77 5.10
CA SER A 58 1.38 -10.48 4.44
C SER A 58 1.36 -9.27 5.38
N CYS A 59 0.86 -9.43 6.59
CA CYS A 59 0.78 -8.39 7.62
C CYS A 59 1.93 -8.43 8.64
N ILE A 60 3.05 -9.09 8.29
CA ILE A 60 4.19 -9.32 9.19
C ILE A 60 4.72 -8.01 9.81
N ALA A 61 4.73 -6.89 9.08
CA ALA A 61 5.18 -5.61 9.60
C ALA A 61 4.40 -5.18 10.85
N CYS A 62 3.08 -5.36 10.85
CA CYS A 62 2.26 -5.07 12.03
C CYS A 62 2.53 -6.05 13.17
N TRP A 63 2.69 -7.33 12.85
CA TRP A 63 2.91 -8.35 13.87
C TRP A 63 4.26 -8.20 14.57
N GLU A 64 5.33 -7.89 13.86
CA GLU A 64 6.65 -7.64 14.45
C GLU A 64 6.68 -6.33 15.25
N THR A 65 6.03 -5.27 14.76
CA THR A 65 5.86 -4.03 15.52
C THR A 65 5.16 -4.28 16.86
N GLU A 66 4.08 -5.06 16.87
CA GLU A 66 3.33 -5.37 18.08
C GLU A 66 4.11 -6.29 19.05
N LYS A 67 4.92 -7.20 18.50
CA LYS A 67 5.80 -8.07 19.28
C LYS A 67 6.89 -7.28 20.03
N SER A 68 7.35 -6.15 19.45
CA SER A 68 8.27 -5.23 20.13
C SER A 68 7.62 -4.32 21.17
N GLY A 69 6.32 -4.46 21.43
CA GLY A 69 5.57 -3.66 22.39
C GLY A 69 5.08 -2.31 21.86
N VAL A 70 5.29 -2.02 20.56
CA VAL A 70 4.87 -0.76 19.93
C VAL A 70 3.52 -0.96 19.23
N LYS A 71 2.68 0.07 19.23
CA LYS A 71 1.41 0.06 18.50
C LYS A 71 1.66 0.05 16.99
N SER A 72 1.12 -0.94 16.30
CA SER A 72 1.19 -1.03 14.85
C SER A 72 0.18 -0.12 14.14
N LEU A 73 0.36 0.06 12.84
CA LEU A 73 -0.55 0.84 12.00
C LEU A 73 -2.02 0.41 12.14
N ARG A 74 -2.31 -0.90 12.20
CA ARG A 74 -3.68 -1.40 12.38
C ARG A 74 -4.28 -1.06 13.75
N GLN A 75 -3.46 -0.88 14.78
CA GLN A 75 -3.89 -0.49 16.14
C GLN A 75 -4.07 1.03 16.26
N LEU A 76 -3.28 1.80 15.50
CA LEU A 76 -3.37 3.26 15.43
C LEU A 76 -4.55 3.73 14.56
N ASP A 77 -5.02 2.88 13.65
CA ASP A 77 -6.14 3.21 12.78
C ASP A 77 -7.41 3.49 13.60
N THR A 78 -8.02 4.63 13.34
CA THR A 78 -9.25 5.09 14.01
C THR A 78 -10.52 4.73 13.25
N ILE A 79 -10.41 4.36 11.97
CA ILE A 79 -11.56 4.02 11.13
C ILE A 79 -12.09 2.66 11.53
N ARG A 80 -13.34 2.61 12.00
CA ARG A 80 -14.04 1.41 12.46
C ARG A 80 -15.28 1.16 11.60
N ALA A 81 -15.07 0.85 10.32
CA ALA A 81 -16.13 0.61 9.35
C ALA A 81 -15.91 -0.68 8.58
N LYS A 82 -16.97 -1.21 7.96
CA LYS A 82 -16.91 -2.36 7.04
C LYS A 82 -17.27 -1.95 5.61
N SER A 83 -16.93 -0.72 5.26
CA SER A 83 -17.11 -0.17 3.90
C SER A 83 -15.90 0.64 3.52
N LEU A 84 -15.59 0.72 2.24
CA LEU A 84 -14.48 1.51 1.72
C LEU A 84 -14.63 2.97 2.13
N LYS A 85 -13.58 3.54 2.69
CA LYS A 85 -13.49 4.93 3.18
C LYS A 85 -12.34 5.69 2.57
N THR A 86 -11.27 4.99 2.23
CA THR A 86 -10.01 5.60 1.79
C THR A 86 -9.48 4.85 0.58
N ILE A 87 -9.08 5.60 -0.43
CA ILE A 87 -8.27 5.10 -1.54
C ILE A 87 -6.99 5.93 -1.57
N SER A 88 -5.85 5.29 -1.37
CA SER A 88 -4.54 5.92 -1.43
C SER A 88 -3.84 5.49 -2.71
N ILE A 89 -3.52 6.44 -3.59
CA ILE A 89 -2.96 6.15 -4.91
C ILE A 89 -1.66 6.92 -5.11
N SER A 90 -0.58 6.19 -5.43
CA SER A 90 0.64 6.77 -5.99
C SER A 90 0.66 6.54 -7.50
N LEU A 91 0.41 7.60 -8.26
CA LEU A 91 0.26 7.52 -9.72
C LEU A 91 1.60 7.34 -10.44
N ASN A 92 2.62 8.09 -10.02
CA ASN A 92 3.97 8.03 -10.56
C ASN A 92 4.96 8.68 -9.60
N ASN A 93 6.25 8.61 -9.93
CA ASN A 93 7.32 9.26 -9.17
C ASN A 93 7.79 10.59 -9.78
N LYS A 94 7.05 11.16 -10.73
CA LYS A 94 7.40 12.47 -11.31
C LYS A 94 7.22 13.55 -10.26
N CYS A 95 8.33 14.04 -9.73
CA CYS A 95 8.36 15.07 -8.70
C CYS A 95 9.53 16.01 -8.97
N ASN A 96 9.31 17.31 -8.78
CA ASN A 96 10.35 18.34 -8.90
C ASN A 96 10.97 18.70 -7.54
N PHE A 97 10.50 18.09 -6.44
CA PHE A 97 11.02 18.30 -5.11
C PHE A 97 12.04 17.24 -4.70
N LYS A 98 13.02 17.65 -3.91
CA LYS A 98 14.01 16.80 -3.25
C LYS A 98 13.79 16.82 -1.74
N CYS A 99 12.60 16.36 -1.31
CA CYS A 99 12.27 16.31 0.11
C CYS A 99 13.22 15.36 0.85
N ARG A 100 13.70 15.78 2.01
CA ARG A 100 14.67 15.04 2.82
C ARG A 100 14.17 13.65 3.24
N MET A 101 12.85 13.48 3.34
CA MET A 101 12.20 12.21 3.72
C MET A 101 11.92 11.30 2.53
N CYS A 102 12.16 11.78 1.31
CA CYS A 102 11.81 11.06 0.09
C CYS A 102 12.99 10.24 -0.42
N ASN A 103 12.72 9.26 -1.23
CA ASN A 103 13.71 8.40 -1.86
C ASN A 103 13.59 8.46 -3.39
N PRO A 104 14.59 7.95 -4.14
CA PRO A 104 14.58 8.01 -5.60
C PRO A 104 13.46 7.22 -6.28
N ALA A 105 12.90 6.22 -5.61
CA ALA A 105 11.76 5.49 -6.15
C ALA A 105 10.50 6.35 -6.16
N ASP A 106 10.37 7.26 -5.18
CA ASP A 106 9.20 8.13 -5.00
C ASP A 106 9.40 9.54 -5.57
N SER A 107 10.62 9.91 -6.00
CA SER A 107 10.91 11.22 -6.60
C SER A 107 11.95 11.14 -7.70
N SER A 108 11.55 11.49 -8.90
CA SER A 108 12.43 11.57 -10.07
C SER A 108 13.51 12.66 -9.95
N ALA A 109 13.33 13.67 -9.09
CA ALA A 109 14.37 14.67 -8.82
C ALA A 109 15.55 14.07 -8.03
N TRP A 110 15.30 13.17 -7.09
CA TRP A 110 16.34 12.42 -6.38
C TRP A 110 17.06 11.41 -7.26
N ALA A 111 16.34 10.77 -8.21
CA ALA A 111 16.92 9.78 -9.10
C ALA A 111 18.11 10.33 -9.87
N LYS A 112 18.02 11.57 -10.37
CA LYS A 112 19.09 12.24 -11.09
C LYS A 112 20.37 12.45 -10.25
N ASP A 113 20.21 12.79 -8.99
CA ASP A 113 21.37 13.01 -8.09
C ASP A 113 22.09 11.69 -7.78
N ILE A 114 21.34 10.63 -7.54
CA ILE A 114 21.90 9.31 -7.25
C ILE A 114 22.62 8.74 -8.48
N GLU A 115 22.06 8.91 -9.67
CA GLU A 115 22.68 8.54 -10.93
C GLU A 115 23.99 9.33 -11.12
N ALA A 116 23.98 10.66 -10.91
CA ALA A 116 25.16 11.50 -11.01
C ALA A 116 26.24 11.10 -9.98
N CYS A 117 25.86 10.70 -8.79
CA CYS A 117 26.78 10.25 -7.73
C CYS A 117 27.24 8.80 -7.87
N LYS A 118 26.69 8.02 -8.80
CA LYS A 118 26.97 6.57 -8.99
C LYS A 118 26.84 5.74 -7.70
N ILE A 119 25.93 6.15 -6.81
CA ILE A 119 25.79 5.53 -5.49
C ILE A 119 25.02 4.21 -5.55
N ARG A 120 24.15 4.02 -6.56
CA ARG A 120 23.27 2.84 -6.64
C ARG A 120 22.68 2.70 -8.05
N GLU A 121 22.52 1.45 -8.49
CA GLU A 121 21.59 1.15 -9.60
C GLU A 121 20.17 1.45 -9.13
N LEU A 122 19.52 2.38 -9.82
CA LEU A 122 18.12 2.71 -9.54
C LEU A 122 17.20 1.73 -10.28
N PRO A 123 16.09 1.34 -9.67
CA PRO A 123 15.05 0.68 -10.43
C PRO A 123 14.59 1.62 -11.56
N PRO A 124 14.28 1.08 -12.75
CA PRO A 124 13.80 1.90 -13.85
C PRO A 124 12.63 2.76 -13.39
N THR A 125 12.60 4.01 -13.87
CA THR A 125 11.49 4.92 -13.61
C THR A 125 10.21 4.26 -14.11
N GLN A 126 9.39 3.76 -13.23
CA GLN A 126 8.12 3.14 -13.59
C GLN A 126 7.14 4.24 -13.94
N THR A 127 7.01 4.52 -15.22
CA THR A 127 5.90 5.32 -15.73
C THR A 127 4.69 4.37 -15.75
N ILE A 128 3.73 4.59 -14.87
CA ILE A 128 2.53 3.76 -14.87
C ILE A 128 1.61 4.28 -15.96
N GLU A 129 1.63 3.65 -17.13
CA GLU A 129 0.65 3.85 -18.18
C GLU A 129 -0.77 3.38 -17.80
N ALA A 130 -0.87 2.63 -16.70
CA ALA A 130 -2.11 1.97 -16.27
C ALA A 130 -3.19 2.92 -15.72
N TYR A 131 -2.87 4.19 -15.50
CA TYR A 131 -3.83 5.15 -14.92
C TYR A 131 -4.35 6.21 -15.90
N ASP A 132 -4.16 6.02 -17.19
CA ASP A 132 -4.79 6.89 -18.22
C ASP A 132 -6.32 6.79 -18.26
N LYS A 133 -6.91 5.90 -17.45
CA LYS A 133 -8.37 5.74 -17.32
C LYS A 133 -8.80 6.01 -15.88
N VAL A 134 -8.72 7.26 -15.47
CA VAL A 134 -9.19 7.72 -14.14
C VAL A 134 -10.73 7.76 -14.05
N ASP A 135 -11.43 7.55 -15.16
CA ASP A 135 -12.89 7.64 -15.29
C ASP A 135 -13.71 6.75 -14.34
N TRP A 136 -13.08 5.74 -13.76
CA TRP A 136 -13.74 4.84 -12.80
C TRP A 136 -13.57 5.27 -11.33
N ILE A 137 -12.72 6.25 -11.03
CA ILE A 137 -12.53 6.79 -9.66
C ILE A 137 -13.66 7.79 -9.32
N ILE A 138 -14.32 8.35 -10.34
CA ILE A 138 -15.25 9.49 -10.21
C ILE A 138 -16.73 9.09 -10.42
N LYS A 139 -17.02 7.81 -10.68
CA LYS A 139 -18.42 7.34 -10.81
C LYS A 139 -18.97 6.80 -9.51
#